data_268f3442e88c52605e73b82eb903764d
#
_entry.id   268f3442e88c52605e73b82eb903764d
#
_cell.length_a   1.000
_cell.length_b   1.000
_cell.length_c   1.000
_cell.angle_alpha   90.00
_cell.angle_beta   90.00
_cell.angle_gamma   90.00
#
_symmetry.space_group_name_H-M   'P 1'
#
loop_
_entity.id
_entity.type
_entity.pdbx_description
1 polymer ?
#
loop_
_entity_poly.entity_id
_entity_poly.type
_entity_poly.pdbx_seq_one_letter_code
_entity_poly.pdbx_strand_id
1 'polypeptide(L)'
;MRLFAASVVMGCAVAQGLWAQDASSAKMAESVIKAWPAGVVTTENHPGEWAYEEGVLLDGMVAQWHATATGADFKYIKDAVDKYVTEDGTIKGYKADGHTLDDIEMGRAVLLVYRVTQQPKYYKAAKFLQEQLALQPRTASGGYWHKQIYPNQMWLDGAYMAEPFRAAYAATFQERGDFDDIAKQLLLMDAKMRDPKTGLLLHGWDESKQMPWADKTTGLSPEVWARAMGWYAMALVDVLEWFPKDHPTRADLVAALNRTATAAVAYQDKKTGLWWQVMDKGGKPGNYTEASASSMFVYALAKGVRMGYLPQSDEGVEIGRASCRERVCR
;
A
#
# COMPACT_ATOMS: atom_id res chain seq x y z
N MET A 1 2.57 -14.26 -48.71
CA MET A 1 3.86 -13.97 -48.08
C MET A 1 3.95 -12.60 -47.34
N ARG A 2 2.83 -11.84 -47.19
CA ARG A 2 2.85 -10.51 -46.48
C ARG A 2 2.19 -10.51 -45.08
N LEU A 3 1.50 -11.57 -44.70
CA LEU A 3 0.81 -11.67 -43.40
C LEU A 3 1.71 -12.20 -42.25
N PHE A 4 2.81 -12.91 -42.56
CA PHE A 4 3.72 -13.45 -41.56
C PHE A 4 4.71 -12.42 -40.98
N ALA A 5 5.04 -11.37 -41.72
CA ALA A 5 6.00 -10.35 -41.26
C ALA A 5 5.40 -9.37 -40.25
N ALA A 6 4.08 -9.08 -40.30
CA ALA A 6 3.42 -8.18 -39.36
C ALA A 6 3.28 -8.78 -37.95
N SER A 7 3.06 -10.09 -37.84
CA SER A 7 2.91 -10.77 -36.54
C SER A 7 4.22 -10.88 -35.77
N VAL A 8 5.35 -11.02 -36.46
CA VAL A 8 6.69 -11.11 -35.84
C VAL A 8 7.15 -9.74 -35.29
N VAL A 9 6.83 -8.65 -36.02
CA VAL A 9 7.20 -7.28 -35.57
C VAL A 9 6.38 -6.86 -34.34
N MET A 10 5.10 -7.24 -34.26
CA MET A 10 4.25 -6.93 -33.13
C MET A 10 4.65 -7.73 -31.88
N GLY A 11 5.06 -8.99 -32.05
CA GLY A 11 5.60 -9.81 -30.96
C GLY A 11 6.92 -9.29 -30.39
N CYS A 12 7.83 -8.78 -31.23
CA CYS A 12 9.10 -8.23 -30.78
C CYS A 12 8.94 -6.88 -30.04
N ALA A 13 7.98 -6.03 -30.42
CA ALA A 13 7.75 -4.76 -29.72
C ALA A 13 7.13 -4.94 -28.34
N VAL A 14 6.24 -5.91 -28.18
CA VAL A 14 5.66 -6.26 -26.87
C VAL A 14 6.72 -6.93 -25.98
N ALA A 15 7.55 -7.81 -26.53
CA ALA A 15 8.64 -8.43 -25.78
C ALA A 15 9.68 -7.40 -25.32
N GLN A 16 10.08 -6.45 -26.15
CA GLN A 16 11.04 -5.40 -25.76
C GLN A 16 10.52 -4.51 -24.63
N GLY A 17 9.21 -4.22 -24.58
CA GLY A 17 8.59 -3.48 -23.49
C GLY A 17 8.63 -4.24 -22.15
N LEU A 18 8.38 -5.53 -22.16
CA LEU A 18 8.44 -6.40 -21.00
C LEU A 18 9.89 -6.53 -20.46
N TRP A 19 10.88 -6.76 -21.35
CA TRP A 19 12.29 -6.87 -20.94
C TRP A 19 12.86 -5.57 -20.33
N ALA A 20 12.43 -4.40 -20.78
CA ALA A 20 12.88 -3.13 -20.23
C ALA A 20 12.29 -2.88 -18.83
N GLN A 21 11.08 -3.33 -18.56
CA GLN A 21 10.41 -3.20 -17.27
C GLN A 21 11.03 -4.17 -16.24
N ASP A 22 11.31 -5.41 -16.64
CA ASP A 22 12.00 -6.42 -15.82
C ASP A 22 13.41 -5.94 -15.40
N ALA A 23 14.13 -5.28 -16.31
CA ALA A 23 15.47 -4.77 -16.03
C ALA A 23 15.49 -3.67 -14.97
N SER A 24 14.46 -2.82 -14.86
CA SER A 24 14.40 -1.72 -13.89
C SER A 24 14.06 -2.22 -12.47
N SER A 25 13.09 -3.12 -12.34
CA SER A 25 12.73 -3.73 -11.06
C SER A 25 13.85 -4.60 -10.50
N ALA A 26 14.52 -5.39 -11.36
CA ALA A 26 15.68 -6.18 -10.98
C ALA A 26 16.84 -5.31 -10.46
N LYS A 27 17.16 -4.22 -11.16
CA LYS A 27 18.19 -3.25 -10.70
C LYS A 27 17.82 -2.59 -9.38
N MET A 28 16.54 -2.30 -9.17
CA MET A 28 16.07 -1.76 -7.90
C MET A 28 16.25 -2.80 -6.78
N ALA A 29 15.86 -4.05 -6.99
CA ALA A 29 16.07 -5.13 -6.03
C ALA A 29 17.56 -5.36 -5.72
N GLU A 30 18.44 -5.36 -6.74
CA GLU A 30 19.89 -5.41 -6.55
C GLU A 30 20.41 -4.23 -5.70
N SER A 31 19.89 -3.02 -5.95
CA SER A 31 20.25 -1.83 -5.19
C SER A 31 19.81 -1.92 -3.72
N VAL A 32 18.61 -2.46 -3.47
CA VAL A 32 18.10 -2.74 -2.12
C VAL A 32 18.99 -3.73 -1.39
N ILE A 33 19.29 -4.87 -2.01
CA ILE A 33 20.17 -5.90 -1.42
C ILE A 33 21.57 -5.33 -1.13
N LYS A 34 22.08 -4.48 -2.01
CA LYS A 34 23.39 -3.83 -1.83
C LYS A 34 23.37 -2.80 -0.69
N ALA A 35 22.30 -2.02 -0.57
CA ALA A 35 22.17 -1.00 0.47
C ALA A 35 21.96 -1.63 1.85
N TRP A 36 21.15 -2.68 1.92
CA TRP A 36 20.76 -3.36 3.16
C TRP A 36 20.94 -4.88 3.06
N PRO A 37 22.19 -5.38 2.96
CA PRO A 37 22.45 -6.81 2.70
C PRO A 37 21.97 -7.74 3.82
N ALA A 38 21.74 -7.21 5.00
CA ALA A 38 21.20 -7.96 6.13
C ALA A 38 19.66 -8.05 6.11
N GLY A 39 18.97 -7.46 5.13
CA GLY A 39 17.52 -7.41 5.08
C GLY A 39 16.93 -6.55 6.21
N VAL A 40 17.63 -5.51 6.61
CA VAL A 40 17.20 -4.59 7.66
C VAL A 40 17.45 -3.17 7.17
N VAL A 41 16.37 -2.41 7.03
CA VAL A 41 16.46 -1.00 6.63
C VAL A 41 17.07 -0.20 7.78
N THR A 42 18.24 0.35 7.51
CA THR A 42 18.91 1.26 8.45
C THR A 42 19.03 2.62 7.79
N THR A 43 18.47 3.63 8.41
CA THR A 43 18.60 5.02 8.02
C THR A 43 19.09 5.83 9.24
N GLU A 44 19.41 7.11 9.03
CA GLU A 44 19.81 8.01 10.12
C GLU A 44 18.78 8.04 11.28
N ASN A 45 17.50 7.83 10.97
CA ASN A 45 16.39 7.88 11.92
C ASN A 45 15.78 6.51 12.25
N HIS A 46 16.25 5.43 11.61
CA HIS A 46 15.74 4.06 11.80
C HIS A 46 16.92 3.09 11.96
N PRO A 47 17.21 2.67 13.19
CA PRO A 47 18.37 1.81 13.49
C PRO A 47 18.16 0.32 13.16
N GLY A 48 17.15 -0.03 12.36
CA GLY A 48 16.84 -1.41 12.00
C GLY A 48 15.87 -2.08 12.99
N GLU A 49 14.81 -1.36 13.31
CA GLU A 49 13.72 -1.85 14.17
C GLU A 49 12.59 -2.47 13.34
N TRP A 50 11.69 -3.19 14.00
CA TRP A 50 10.42 -3.61 13.41
C TRP A 50 9.59 -2.37 13.08
N ALA A 51 9.42 -2.07 11.80
CA ALA A 51 8.76 -0.86 11.32
C ALA A 51 8.15 -1.04 9.92
N TYR A 52 7.19 -0.20 9.55
CA TYR A 52 6.49 -0.30 8.26
C TYR A 52 7.42 -0.07 7.06
N GLU A 53 8.48 0.72 7.20
CA GLU A 53 9.45 0.97 6.13
C GLU A 53 10.13 -0.33 5.68
N GLU A 54 10.41 -1.21 6.62
CA GLU A 54 10.92 -2.55 6.35
C GLU A 54 9.90 -3.36 5.55
N GLY A 55 8.65 -3.37 6.00
CA GLY A 55 7.59 -4.12 5.35
C GLY A 55 7.30 -3.64 3.93
N VAL A 56 7.22 -2.34 3.70
CA VAL A 56 7.02 -1.76 2.36
C VAL A 56 8.16 -2.13 1.41
N LEU A 57 9.41 -2.13 1.90
CA LEU A 57 10.54 -2.60 1.12
C LEU A 57 10.40 -4.07 0.79
N LEU A 58 10.01 -4.90 1.77
CA LEU A 58 9.81 -6.33 1.56
C LEU A 58 8.65 -6.61 0.61
N ASP A 59 7.57 -5.82 0.60
CA ASP A 59 6.49 -5.91 -0.39
C ASP A 59 7.02 -5.70 -1.83
N GLY A 60 7.93 -4.74 -2.02
CA GLY A 60 8.62 -4.56 -3.30
C GLY A 60 9.45 -5.78 -3.70
N MET A 61 10.20 -6.36 -2.75
CA MET A 61 10.97 -7.58 -2.97
C MET A 61 10.07 -8.80 -3.25
N VAL A 62 8.90 -8.88 -2.60
CA VAL A 62 7.89 -9.91 -2.87
C VAL A 62 7.34 -9.79 -4.30
N ALA A 63 7.04 -8.57 -4.74
CA ALA A 63 6.58 -8.34 -6.11
C ALA A 63 7.65 -8.74 -7.14
N GLN A 64 8.92 -8.43 -6.88
CA GLN A 64 10.05 -8.85 -7.70
C GLN A 64 10.19 -10.38 -7.72
N TRP A 65 10.11 -11.03 -6.55
CA TRP A 65 10.17 -12.48 -6.46
C TRP A 65 9.03 -13.16 -7.22
N HIS A 66 7.80 -12.65 -7.12
CA HIS A 66 6.67 -13.18 -7.90
C HIS A 66 6.87 -13.06 -9.41
N ALA A 67 7.57 -12.02 -9.87
CA ALA A 67 7.83 -11.80 -11.29
C ALA A 67 8.96 -12.69 -11.83
N THR A 68 9.98 -12.98 -11.00
CA THR A 68 11.22 -13.65 -11.44
C THR A 68 11.38 -15.06 -10.94
N ALA A 69 10.69 -15.43 -9.86
CA ALA A 69 10.90 -16.68 -9.10
C ALA A 69 12.35 -16.89 -8.62
N THR A 70 13.12 -15.80 -8.45
CA THR A 70 14.52 -15.85 -8.05
C THR A 70 14.65 -16.26 -6.58
N GLY A 71 15.32 -17.38 -6.32
CA GLY A 71 15.50 -17.90 -4.96
C GLY A 71 16.27 -16.97 -4.02
N ALA A 72 17.13 -16.13 -4.59
CA ALA A 72 17.87 -15.11 -3.81
C ALA A 72 16.94 -14.04 -3.23
N ASP A 73 15.91 -13.60 -3.99
CA ASP A 73 14.93 -12.61 -3.52
C ASP A 73 14.09 -13.18 -2.37
N PHE A 74 13.61 -14.43 -2.50
CA PHE A 74 12.90 -15.09 -1.41
C PHE A 74 13.78 -15.28 -0.17
N LYS A 75 15.04 -15.67 -0.39
CA LYS A 75 16.00 -15.79 0.73
C LYS A 75 16.17 -14.48 1.45
N TYR A 76 16.30 -13.36 0.73
CA TYR A 76 16.42 -12.02 1.31
C TYR A 76 15.19 -11.69 2.18
N ILE A 77 13.97 -11.88 1.64
CA ILE A 77 12.72 -11.65 2.36
C ILE A 77 12.68 -12.50 3.65
N LYS A 78 12.99 -13.79 3.54
CA LYS A 78 12.97 -14.70 4.68
C LYS A 78 14.01 -14.32 5.73
N ASP A 79 15.23 -13.99 5.33
CA ASP A 79 16.30 -13.59 6.24
C ASP A 79 15.95 -12.28 6.99
N ALA A 80 15.28 -11.34 6.33
CA ALA A 80 14.77 -10.11 6.94
C ALA A 80 13.72 -10.44 8.02
N VAL A 81 12.73 -11.27 7.70
CA VAL A 81 11.71 -11.72 8.66
C VAL A 81 12.35 -12.46 9.84
N ASP A 82 13.34 -13.32 9.61
CA ASP A 82 14.04 -14.09 10.65
C ASP A 82 14.85 -13.22 11.64
N LYS A 83 15.14 -11.96 11.31
CA LYS A 83 15.74 -11.02 12.25
C LYS A 83 14.81 -10.74 13.45
N TYR A 84 13.52 -10.71 13.15
CA TYR A 84 12.51 -10.29 14.12
C TYR A 84 11.71 -11.45 14.69
N VAL A 85 11.36 -12.45 13.90
CA VAL A 85 10.52 -13.58 14.33
C VAL A 85 11.38 -14.68 14.97
N THR A 86 11.19 -14.90 16.28
CA THR A 86 11.88 -15.94 17.05
C THR A 86 11.25 -17.33 16.83
N GLU A 87 11.89 -18.39 17.31
CA GLU A 87 11.41 -19.76 17.10
C GLU A 87 10.06 -20.06 17.80
N ASP A 88 9.74 -19.33 18.86
CA ASP A 88 8.45 -19.42 19.55
C ASP A 88 7.35 -18.56 18.90
N GLY A 89 7.69 -17.72 17.92
CA GLY A 89 6.79 -16.83 17.20
C GLY A 89 6.69 -15.43 17.81
N THR A 90 7.50 -15.10 18.80
CA THR A 90 7.59 -13.72 19.32
C THR A 90 8.22 -12.80 18.29
N ILE A 91 7.75 -11.56 18.22
CA ILE A 91 8.29 -10.53 17.33
C ILE A 91 9.15 -9.57 18.15
N LYS A 92 10.46 -9.58 17.88
CA LYS A 92 11.42 -8.68 18.53
C LYS A 92 11.14 -7.22 18.16
N GLY A 93 11.11 -6.35 19.15
CA GLY A 93 10.88 -4.92 18.96
C GLY A 93 9.42 -4.51 18.82
N TYR A 94 8.48 -5.44 18.65
CA TYR A 94 7.06 -5.14 18.61
C TYR A 94 6.54 -4.69 20.00
N LYS A 95 5.78 -3.58 20.02
CA LYS A 95 5.22 -2.99 21.24
C LYS A 95 3.68 -3.10 21.22
N ALA A 96 3.17 -4.17 21.79
CA ALA A 96 1.74 -4.49 21.76
C ALA A 96 0.84 -3.40 22.38
N ASP A 97 1.29 -2.74 23.43
CA ASP A 97 0.57 -1.67 24.14
C ASP A 97 0.48 -0.35 23.36
N GLY A 98 1.33 -0.18 22.34
CA GLY A 98 1.31 0.97 21.45
C GLY A 98 0.12 1.00 20.49
N HIS A 99 -0.52 -0.14 20.25
CA HIS A 99 -1.59 -0.29 19.27
C HIS A 99 -1.33 0.52 17.99
N THR A 100 -0.12 0.38 17.45
CA THR A 100 0.33 1.14 16.28
C THR A 100 0.02 0.35 15.02
N LEU A 101 -0.85 0.87 14.15
CA LEU A 101 -1.17 0.21 12.88
C LEU A 101 0.05 0.05 11.98
N ASP A 102 1.01 0.98 12.05
CA ASP A 102 2.26 0.91 11.27
C ASP A 102 3.03 -0.38 11.55
N ASP A 103 3.00 -0.88 12.79
CA ASP A 103 3.72 -2.10 13.19
C ASP A 103 3.05 -3.39 12.66
N ILE A 104 1.86 -3.31 12.07
CA ILE A 104 1.15 -4.45 11.48
C ILE A 104 1.65 -4.74 10.06
N GLU A 105 2.11 -3.72 9.34
CA GLU A 105 2.41 -3.80 7.91
C GLU A 105 3.39 -4.93 7.56
N MET A 106 4.48 -5.09 8.29
CA MET A 106 5.43 -6.22 8.12
C MET A 106 4.79 -7.61 8.25
N GLY A 107 3.60 -7.71 8.83
CA GLY A 107 2.83 -8.95 8.89
C GLY A 107 2.59 -9.59 7.54
N ARG A 108 2.56 -8.81 6.46
CA ARG A 108 2.44 -9.30 5.07
C ARG A 108 3.61 -10.19 4.69
N ALA A 109 4.83 -9.75 4.97
CA ALA A 109 6.04 -10.53 4.72
C ALA A 109 6.10 -11.79 5.59
N VAL A 110 5.72 -11.68 6.88
CA VAL A 110 5.63 -12.84 7.79
C VAL A 110 4.64 -13.88 7.25
N LEU A 111 3.46 -13.44 6.83
CA LEU A 111 2.42 -14.31 6.29
C LEU A 111 2.86 -14.96 4.97
N LEU A 112 3.56 -14.23 4.09
CA LEU A 112 4.15 -14.79 2.87
C LEU A 112 5.14 -15.91 3.21
N VAL A 113 6.09 -15.64 4.12
CA VAL A 113 7.09 -16.64 4.52
C VAL A 113 6.42 -17.87 5.14
N TYR A 114 5.35 -17.68 5.94
CA TYR A 114 4.53 -18.80 6.42
C TYR A 114 3.94 -19.59 5.26
N ARG A 115 3.29 -18.94 4.31
CA ARG A 115 2.62 -19.62 3.17
C ARG A 115 3.59 -20.46 2.34
N VAL A 116 4.84 -20.01 2.21
CA VAL A 116 5.87 -20.74 1.46
C VAL A 116 6.51 -21.87 2.27
N THR A 117 6.81 -21.60 3.55
CA THR A 117 7.62 -22.53 4.36
C THR A 117 6.81 -23.42 5.28
N GLN A 118 5.58 -23.06 5.62
CA GLN A 118 4.68 -23.72 6.57
C GLN A 118 5.28 -23.87 7.98
N GLN A 119 6.30 -23.05 8.33
CA GLN A 119 6.93 -23.14 9.64
C GLN A 119 6.04 -22.51 10.72
N PRO A 120 5.80 -23.20 11.85
CA PRO A 120 4.85 -22.75 12.88
C PRO A 120 5.18 -21.38 13.51
N LYS A 121 6.45 -20.98 13.56
CA LYS A 121 6.86 -19.69 14.13
C LYS A 121 6.23 -18.49 13.39
N TYR A 122 6.16 -18.56 12.06
CA TYR A 122 5.58 -17.47 11.26
C TYR A 122 4.04 -17.44 11.37
N TYR A 123 3.40 -18.61 11.48
CA TYR A 123 1.97 -18.68 11.80
C TYR A 123 1.67 -17.99 13.13
N LYS A 124 2.43 -18.33 14.19
CA LYS A 124 2.23 -17.73 15.51
C LYS A 124 2.42 -16.23 15.49
N ALA A 125 3.44 -15.73 14.78
CA ALA A 125 3.69 -14.30 14.65
C ALA A 125 2.56 -13.61 13.86
N ALA A 126 2.13 -14.16 12.73
CA ALA A 126 1.01 -13.61 11.96
C ALA A 126 -0.31 -13.63 12.77
N LYS A 127 -0.59 -14.73 13.48
CA LYS A 127 -1.75 -14.84 14.37
C LYS A 127 -1.72 -13.79 15.47
N PHE A 128 -0.58 -13.57 16.09
CA PHE A 128 -0.41 -12.53 17.11
C PHE A 128 -0.74 -11.13 16.57
N LEU A 129 -0.28 -10.78 15.36
CA LEU A 129 -0.60 -9.50 14.73
C LEU A 129 -2.11 -9.36 14.43
N GLN A 130 -2.75 -10.43 13.98
CA GLN A 130 -4.21 -10.45 13.79
C GLN A 130 -4.97 -10.27 15.11
N GLU A 131 -4.53 -10.92 16.19
CA GLU A 131 -5.10 -10.77 17.53
C GLU A 131 -4.90 -9.34 18.07
N GLN A 132 -3.78 -8.68 17.77
CA GLN A 132 -3.55 -7.27 18.10
C GLN A 132 -4.58 -6.36 17.43
N LEU A 133 -4.92 -6.60 16.17
CA LEU A 133 -5.94 -5.83 15.46
C LEU A 133 -7.34 -6.05 16.02
N ALA A 134 -7.64 -7.23 16.54
CA ALA A 134 -8.90 -7.47 17.26
C ALA A 134 -9.03 -6.62 18.53
N LEU A 135 -7.90 -6.26 19.15
CA LEU A 135 -7.82 -5.40 20.34
C LEU A 135 -7.59 -3.91 20.01
N GLN A 136 -7.45 -3.55 18.72
CA GLN A 136 -7.19 -2.18 18.30
C GLN A 136 -8.28 -1.24 18.80
N PRO A 137 -7.94 -0.14 19.49
CA PRO A 137 -8.92 0.87 19.89
C PRO A 137 -9.69 1.42 18.69
N ARG A 138 -10.98 1.75 18.91
CA ARG A 138 -11.87 2.21 17.84
C ARG A 138 -12.54 3.51 18.18
N THR A 139 -12.82 4.29 17.16
CA THR A 139 -13.72 5.42 17.22
C THR A 139 -15.16 4.96 17.51
N ALA A 140 -16.05 5.86 17.88
CA ALA A 140 -17.47 5.53 18.11
C ALA A 140 -18.16 4.97 16.84
N SER A 141 -17.72 5.40 15.65
CA SER A 141 -18.15 4.86 14.35
C SER A 141 -17.54 3.48 14.05
N GLY A 142 -16.60 3.01 14.85
CA GLY A 142 -15.96 1.69 14.76
C GLY A 142 -14.69 1.65 13.90
N GLY A 143 -14.17 2.79 13.45
CA GLY A 143 -12.90 2.88 12.75
C GLY A 143 -11.71 2.69 13.71
N TYR A 144 -10.63 2.10 13.24
CA TYR A 144 -9.42 1.94 14.04
C TYR A 144 -8.75 3.27 14.36
N TRP A 145 -8.34 3.47 15.61
CA TRP A 145 -7.36 4.51 15.91
C TRP A 145 -6.05 4.17 15.23
N HIS A 146 -5.41 5.17 14.66
CA HIS A 146 -4.13 4.95 14.00
C HIS A 146 -3.04 4.45 14.96
N LYS A 147 -3.02 5.02 16.19
CA LYS A 147 -2.14 4.61 17.30
C LYS A 147 -2.84 4.86 18.64
N GLN A 148 -2.44 4.15 19.68
CA GLN A 148 -2.92 4.39 21.04
C GLN A 148 -2.77 5.86 21.48
N ILE A 149 -1.68 6.50 21.11
CA ILE A 149 -1.38 7.91 21.44
C ILE A 149 -2.21 8.93 20.65
N TYR A 150 -2.99 8.47 19.64
CA TYR A 150 -3.87 9.31 18.81
C TYR A 150 -5.33 8.87 18.96
N PRO A 151 -5.94 9.10 20.14
CA PRO A 151 -7.29 8.62 20.42
C PRO A 151 -8.32 9.23 19.46
N ASN A 152 -9.27 8.41 19.03
CA ASN A 152 -10.37 8.76 18.12
C ASN A 152 -9.93 9.22 16.72
N GLN A 153 -8.67 9.01 16.33
CA GLN A 153 -8.16 9.46 15.04
C GLN A 153 -7.99 8.29 14.06
N MET A 154 -8.60 8.43 12.89
CA MET A 154 -8.30 7.63 11.71
C MET A 154 -7.41 8.43 10.77
N TRP A 155 -6.36 7.82 10.25
CA TRP A 155 -5.50 8.36 9.21
C TRP A 155 -5.54 7.45 8.00
N LEU A 156 -5.49 8.01 6.78
CA LEU A 156 -5.52 7.20 5.55
C LEU A 156 -4.38 6.19 5.47
N ASP A 157 -3.25 6.52 6.08
CA ASP A 157 -2.08 5.63 6.21
C ASP A 157 -2.46 4.29 6.85
N GLY A 158 -3.28 4.32 7.90
CA GLY A 158 -3.73 3.13 8.61
C GLY A 158 -4.46 2.11 7.74
N ALA A 159 -5.09 2.57 6.65
CA ALA A 159 -5.72 1.66 5.68
C ALA A 159 -4.70 0.69 5.07
N TYR A 160 -3.52 1.20 4.66
CA TYR A 160 -2.47 0.35 4.08
C TYR A 160 -1.73 -0.47 5.13
N MET A 161 -1.49 0.13 6.28
CA MET A 161 -0.73 -0.52 7.34
C MET A 161 -1.41 -1.79 7.86
N ALA A 162 -2.75 -1.82 7.89
CA ALA A 162 -3.49 -2.93 8.49
C ALA A 162 -4.26 -3.80 7.47
N GLU A 163 -5.02 -3.19 6.56
CA GLU A 163 -6.07 -3.93 5.85
C GLU A 163 -5.55 -4.92 4.79
N PRO A 164 -4.44 -4.67 4.05
CA PRO A 164 -3.87 -5.67 3.15
C PRO A 164 -3.36 -6.93 3.89
N PHE A 165 -2.75 -6.76 5.07
CA PHE A 165 -2.38 -7.89 5.92
C PHE A 165 -3.61 -8.68 6.37
N ARG A 166 -4.65 -8.00 6.89
CA ARG A 166 -5.89 -8.65 7.34
C ARG A 166 -6.57 -9.41 6.22
N ALA A 167 -6.67 -8.80 5.03
CA ALA A 167 -7.30 -9.45 3.89
C ALA A 167 -6.54 -10.72 3.44
N ALA A 168 -5.21 -10.65 3.39
CA ALA A 168 -4.37 -11.80 3.09
C ALA A 168 -4.45 -12.88 4.17
N TYR A 169 -4.50 -12.50 5.45
CA TYR A 169 -4.67 -13.41 6.57
C TYR A 169 -6.04 -14.11 6.51
N ALA A 170 -7.11 -13.35 6.40
CA ALA A 170 -8.48 -13.87 6.31
C ALA A 170 -8.67 -14.84 5.12
N ALA A 171 -8.08 -14.51 3.97
CA ALA A 171 -8.10 -15.39 2.80
C ALA A 171 -7.29 -16.68 3.02
N THR A 172 -6.12 -16.57 3.67
CA THR A 172 -5.23 -17.71 3.94
C THR A 172 -5.87 -18.71 4.90
N PHE A 173 -6.54 -18.21 5.94
CA PHE A 173 -7.14 -19.04 6.99
C PHE A 173 -8.66 -19.21 6.89
N GLN A 174 -9.25 -18.73 5.80
CA GLN A 174 -10.70 -18.83 5.49
C GLN A 174 -11.60 -18.13 6.53
N GLU A 175 -11.13 -17.07 7.13
CA GLU A 175 -11.85 -16.26 8.13
C GLU A 175 -12.77 -15.24 7.42
N ARG A 176 -13.80 -15.72 6.71
CA ARG A 176 -14.66 -14.90 5.83
C ARG A 176 -15.35 -13.74 6.55
N GLY A 177 -15.63 -13.85 7.85
CA GLY A 177 -16.29 -12.80 8.64
C GLY A 177 -15.45 -11.53 8.79
N ASP A 178 -14.13 -11.62 8.67
CA ASP A 178 -13.24 -10.47 8.80
C ASP A 178 -13.41 -9.47 7.65
N PHE A 179 -13.86 -9.93 6.48
CA PHE A 179 -14.02 -9.05 5.31
C PHE A 179 -15.11 -7.99 5.50
N ASP A 180 -16.10 -8.20 6.36
CA ASP A 180 -17.09 -7.18 6.71
C ASP A 180 -16.42 -5.98 7.41
N ASP A 181 -15.54 -6.24 8.38
CA ASP A 181 -14.84 -5.17 9.10
C ASP A 181 -13.74 -4.52 8.25
N ILE A 182 -13.00 -5.29 7.45
CA ILE A 182 -12.04 -4.76 6.47
C ILE A 182 -12.73 -3.76 5.53
N ALA A 183 -13.87 -4.15 4.95
CA ALA A 183 -14.65 -3.25 4.11
C ALA A 183 -15.12 -2.01 4.87
N LYS A 184 -15.59 -2.18 6.11
CA LYS A 184 -16.03 -1.09 6.97
C LYS A 184 -14.92 -0.07 7.21
N GLN A 185 -13.68 -0.49 7.51
CA GLN A 185 -12.56 0.42 7.72
C GLN A 185 -12.32 1.30 6.49
N LEU A 186 -12.20 0.69 5.32
CA LEU A 186 -11.96 1.40 4.07
C LEU A 186 -13.11 2.31 3.66
N LEU A 187 -14.35 1.82 3.73
CA LEU A 187 -15.53 2.61 3.35
C LEU A 187 -15.85 3.72 4.34
N LEU A 188 -15.52 3.56 5.62
CA LEU A 188 -15.66 4.62 6.62
C LEU A 188 -14.69 5.77 6.32
N MET A 189 -13.45 5.49 5.94
CA MET A 189 -12.50 6.50 5.49
C MET A 189 -13.01 7.22 4.23
N ASP A 190 -13.50 6.49 3.24
CA ASP A 190 -14.07 7.06 2.03
C ASP A 190 -15.25 8.01 2.34
N ALA A 191 -16.14 7.59 3.21
CA ALA A 191 -17.33 8.37 3.57
C ALA A 191 -17.02 9.61 4.43
N LYS A 192 -16.02 9.54 5.32
CA LYS A 192 -15.71 10.61 6.26
C LYS A 192 -14.66 11.59 5.76
N MET A 193 -13.68 11.12 5.01
CA MET A 193 -12.51 11.92 4.64
C MET A 193 -12.57 12.49 3.23
N ARG A 194 -13.53 12.06 2.39
CA ARG A 194 -13.65 12.56 1.02
C ARG A 194 -14.27 13.96 1.00
N ASP A 195 -13.52 14.89 0.41
CA ASP A 195 -14.06 16.23 0.10
C ASP A 195 -15.01 16.13 -1.12
N PRO A 196 -16.29 16.47 -0.95
CA PRO A 196 -17.27 16.38 -2.03
C PRO A 196 -17.03 17.35 -3.19
N LYS A 197 -16.22 18.39 -3.00
CA LYS A 197 -15.96 19.40 -4.04
C LYS A 197 -14.84 18.95 -4.98
N THR A 198 -13.78 18.38 -4.42
CA THR A 198 -12.58 17.99 -5.17
C THR A 198 -12.54 16.49 -5.48
N GLY A 199 -13.27 15.67 -4.73
CA GLY A 199 -13.16 14.22 -4.78
C GLY A 199 -11.90 13.66 -4.10
N LEU A 200 -10.99 14.53 -3.64
CA LEU A 200 -9.80 14.14 -2.90
C LEU A 200 -10.13 13.68 -1.48
N LEU A 201 -9.21 12.97 -0.85
CA LEU A 201 -9.33 12.53 0.53
C LEU A 201 -8.41 13.38 1.42
N LEU A 202 -8.96 13.92 2.49
CA LEU A 202 -8.20 14.60 3.53
C LEU A 202 -7.44 13.56 4.37
N HIS A 203 -6.25 13.93 4.87
CA HIS A 203 -5.30 12.99 5.48
C HIS A 203 -5.83 12.29 6.72
N GLY A 204 -6.50 13.01 7.63
CA GLY A 204 -6.92 12.50 8.92
C GLY A 204 -8.32 12.96 9.33
N TRP A 205 -8.94 12.15 10.16
CA TRP A 205 -10.22 12.43 10.77
C TRP A 205 -10.17 12.13 12.27
N ASP A 206 -10.42 13.15 13.09
CA ASP A 206 -10.63 13.02 14.53
C ASP A 206 -12.13 13.06 14.82
N GLU A 207 -12.72 11.89 15.10
CA GLU A 207 -14.15 11.80 15.40
C GLU A 207 -14.55 12.62 16.64
N SER A 208 -13.63 12.78 17.61
CA SER A 208 -13.87 13.57 18.80
C SER A 208 -13.83 15.08 18.55
N LYS A 209 -13.20 15.53 17.45
CA LYS A 209 -13.00 16.93 17.07
C LYS A 209 -12.19 17.76 18.09
N GLN A 210 -11.45 17.09 18.96
CA GLN A 210 -10.70 17.75 20.03
C GLN A 210 -9.30 18.20 19.60
N MET A 211 -8.72 17.52 18.61
CA MET A 211 -7.37 17.86 18.15
C MET A 211 -7.29 19.29 17.61
N PRO A 212 -6.19 20.01 17.87
CA PRO A 212 -6.00 21.39 17.39
C PRO A 212 -6.08 21.54 15.87
N TRP A 213 -5.64 20.52 15.14
CA TRP A 213 -5.66 20.51 13.68
C TRP A 213 -7.04 20.15 13.09
N ALA A 214 -7.92 19.54 13.87
CA ALA A 214 -9.22 19.06 13.40
C ALA A 214 -10.23 20.19 13.27
N ASP A 215 -10.92 20.27 12.15
CA ASP A 215 -12.07 21.14 11.97
C ASP A 215 -13.13 20.82 13.01
N LYS A 216 -13.62 21.86 13.70
CA LYS A 216 -14.50 21.69 14.85
C LYS A 216 -15.92 21.21 14.50
N THR A 217 -16.28 21.26 13.22
CA THR A 217 -17.56 20.76 12.72
C THR A 217 -17.45 19.34 12.17
N THR A 218 -16.44 19.09 11.34
CA THR A 218 -16.28 17.83 10.61
C THR A 218 -15.31 16.86 11.26
N GLY A 219 -14.31 17.34 12.00
CA GLY A 219 -13.20 16.55 12.53
C GLY A 219 -12.06 16.32 11.53
N LEU A 220 -12.16 16.87 10.33
CA LEU A 220 -11.20 16.63 9.25
C LEU A 220 -9.93 17.47 9.39
N SER A 221 -8.82 16.92 8.91
CA SER A 221 -7.57 17.67 8.73
C SER A 221 -7.69 18.68 7.58
N PRO A 222 -6.87 19.77 7.59
CA PRO A 222 -7.04 20.84 6.60
C PRO A 222 -6.41 20.53 5.24
N GLU A 223 -5.55 19.50 5.13
CA GLU A 223 -4.72 19.31 3.95
C GLU A 223 -4.97 17.95 3.28
N VAL A 224 -4.89 17.95 1.94
CA VAL A 224 -4.86 16.75 1.12
C VAL A 224 -3.41 16.35 0.91
N TRP A 225 -2.90 15.50 1.76
CA TRP A 225 -1.53 15.00 1.64
C TRP A 225 -1.47 13.81 0.67
N ALA A 226 -0.71 13.98 -0.42
CA ALA A 226 -0.67 13.01 -1.52
C ALA A 226 -0.25 11.61 -1.07
N ARG A 227 0.73 11.50 -0.18
CA ARG A 227 1.22 10.19 0.30
C ARG A 227 0.15 9.44 1.08
N ALA A 228 -0.60 10.12 1.94
CA ALA A 228 -1.71 9.51 2.68
C ALA A 228 -2.79 8.98 1.73
N MET A 229 -3.17 9.77 0.71
CA MET A 229 -4.11 9.34 -0.32
C MET A 229 -3.52 8.20 -1.18
N GLY A 230 -2.20 8.20 -1.41
CA GLY A 230 -1.47 7.11 -2.06
C GLY A 230 -1.55 5.80 -1.27
N TRP A 231 -1.37 5.85 0.05
CA TRP A 231 -1.54 4.68 0.93
C TRP A 231 -2.95 4.09 0.81
N TYR A 232 -3.97 4.95 0.85
CA TYR A 232 -5.35 4.49 0.72
C TYR A 232 -5.63 3.85 -0.64
N ALA A 233 -5.11 4.42 -1.73
CA ALA A 233 -5.26 3.85 -3.07
C ALA A 233 -4.57 2.48 -3.18
N MET A 234 -3.37 2.33 -2.62
CA MET A 234 -2.65 1.06 -2.54
C MET A 234 -3.43 0.04 -1.70
N ALA A 235 -3.96 0.45 -0.53
CA ALA A 235 -4.77 -0.42 0.32
C ALA A 235 -5.95 -1.03 -0.43
N LEU A 236 -6.67 -0.22 -1.20
CA LEU A 236 -7.84 -0.68 -1.96
C LEU A 236 -7.47 -1.75 -3.00
N VAL A 237 -6.41 -1.56 -3.78
CA VAL A 237 -6.03 -2.55 -4.81
C VAL A 237 -5.45 -3.82 -4.20
N ASP A 238 -4.75 -3.71 -3.07
CA ASP A 238 -4.14 -4.86 -2.39
C ASP A 238 -5.19 -5.68 -1.63
N VAL A 239 -6.14 -5.01 -0.96
CA VAL A 239 -7.28 -5.69 -0.32
C VAL A 239 -8.14 -6.40 -1.36
N LEU A 240 -8.49 -5.74 -2.47
CA LEU A 240 -9.33 -6.31 -3.53
C LEU A 240 -8.75 -7.58 -4.15
N GLU A 241 -7.45 -7.78 -4.10
CA GLU A 241 -6.79 -9.03 -4.55
C GLU A 241 -7.23 -10.25 -3.73
N TRP A 242 -7.39 -10.07 -2.42
CA TRP A 242 -7.78 -11.13 -1.48
C TRP A 242 -9.28 -11.16 -1.18
N PHE A 243 -9.99 -10.06 -1.44
CA PHE A 243 -11.38 -9.87 -1.08
C PHE A 243 -12.28 -10.83 -1.87
N PRO A 244 -13.20 -11.57 -1.24
CA PRO A 244 -14.03 -12.54 -1.95
C PRO A 244 -14.83 -11.88 -3.08
N LYS A 245 -14.87 -12.54 -4.24
CA LYS A 245 -15.56 -12.01 -5.43
C LYS A 245 -17.08 -11.93 -5.25
N ASP A 246 -17.61 -12.79 -4.41
CA ASP A 246 -19.04 -12.91 -4.10
C ASP A 246 -19.47 -12.08 -2.87
N HIS A 247 -18.57 -11.31 -2.27
CA HIS A 247 -18.88 -10.51 -1.08
C HIS A 247 -19.76 -9.29 -1.46
N PRO A 248 -20.86 -9.03 -0.71
CA PRO A 248 -21.81 -7.99 -1.07
C PRO A 248 -21.22 -6.59 -1.14
N THR A 249 -20.24 -6.25 -0.31
CA THR A 249 -19.60 -4.93 -0.28
C THR A 249 -18.43 -4.77 -1.26
N ARG A 250 -18.06 -5.81 -2.01
CA ARG A 250 -16.95 -5.73 -2.97
C ARG A 250 -17.14 -4.63 -4.01
N ALA A 251 -18.36 -4.47 -4.51
CA ALA A 251 -18.68 -3.43 -5.48
C ALA A 251 -18.45 -2.01 -4.93
N ASP A 252 -18.72 -1.81 -3.65
CA ASP A 252 -18.52 -0.53 -2.97
C ASP A 252 -17.01 -0.19 -2.84
N LEU A 253 -16.16 -1.20 -2.56
CA LEU A 253 -14.71 -1.04 -2.54
C LEU A 253 -14.16 -0.68 -3.93
N VAL A 254 -14.64 -1.35 -4.98
CA VAL A 254 -14.28 -1.01 -6.37
C VAL A 254 -14.74 0.40 -6.70
N ALA A 255 -15.93 0.81 -6.28
CA ALA A 255 -16.41 2.18 -6.48
C ALA A 255 -15.57 3.22 -5.72
N ALA A 256 -15.13 2.92 -4.48
CA ALA A 256 -14.22 3.76 -3.71
C ALA A 256 -12.86 3.92 -4.42
N LEU A 257 -12.32 2.82 -4.96
CA LEU A 257 -11.09 2.85 -5.77
C LEU A 257 -11.27 3.73 -7.02
N ASN A 258 -12.38 3.58 -7.75
CA ASN A 258 -12.65 4.39 -8.94
C ASN A 258 -12.74 5.89 -8.61
N ARG A 259 -13.44 6.27 -7.53
CA ARG A 259 -13.49 7.68 -7.07
C ARG A 259 -12.10 8.22 -6.74
N THR A 260 -11.29 7.40 -6.04
CA THR A 260 -9.94 7.78 -5.64
C THR A 260 -9.01 7.94 -6.85
N ALA A 261 -9.07 6.99 -7.79
CA ALA A 261 -8.31 7.04 -9.04
C ALA A 261 -8.67 8.25 -9.89
N THR A 262 -9.97 8.50 -10.11
CA THR A 262 -10.46 9.67 -10.86
C THR A 262 -9.95 10.97 -10.25
N ALA A 263 -10.05 11.12 -8.92
CA ALA A 263 -9.55 12.31 -8.24
C ALA A 263 -8.03 12.44 -8.35
N ALA A 264 -7.28 11.34 -8.16
CA ALA A 264 -5.81 11.37 -8.30
C ALA A 264 -5.39 11.81 -9.71
N VAL A 265 -5.98 11.25 -10.76
CA VAL A 265 -5.68 11.61 -12.16
C VAL A 265 -5.99 13.09 -12.46
N ALA A 266 -7.11 13.61 -11.94
CA ALA A 266 -7.49 15.01 -12.13
C ALA A 266 -6.47 16.01 -11.55
N TYR A 267 -5.74 15.62 -10.50
CA TYR A 267 -4.74 16.46 -9.82
C TYR A 267 -3.28 16.12 -10.16
N GLN A 268 -3.06 15.29 -11.18
CA GLN A 268 -1.70 15.05 -11.71
C GLN A 268 -1.15 16.32 -12.34
N ASP A 269 0.08 16.71 -11.98
CA ASP A 269 0.75 17.84 -12.63
C ASP A 269 1.05 17.54 -14.09
N LYS A 270 0.41 18.24 -15.00
CA LYS A 270 0.50 18.06 -16.46
C LYS A 270 1.92 18.27 -17.00
N LYS A 271 2.76 19.05 -16.29
CA LYS A 271 4.13 19.37 -16.72
C LYS A 271 5.12 18.27 -16.37
N THR A 272 5.00 17.72 -15.17
CA THR A 272 5.96 16.72 -14.65
C THR A 272 5.43 15.30 -14.73
N GLY A 273 4.11 15.09 -14.79
CA GLY A 273 3.47 13.79 -14.66
C GLY A 273 3.48 13.23 -13.22
N LEU A 274 3.93 14.01 -12.25
CA LEU A 274 3.99 13.64 -10.84
C LEU A 274 2.84 14.29 -10.05
N TRP A 275 2.76 14.02 -8.76
CA TRP A 275 1.80 14.62 -7.85
C TRP A 275 2.47 15.52 -6.82
N TRP A 276 1.84 16.65 -6.54
CA TRP A 276 2.28 17.58 -5.50
C TRP A 276 2.06 16.98 -4.12
N GLN A 277 2.95 17.30 -3.16
CA GLN A 277 2.85 16.83 -1.77
C GLN A 277 1.49 17.21 -1.15
N VAL A 278 1.05 18.45 -1.34
CA VAL A 278 -0.32 18.89 -1.05
C VAL A 278 -1.03 19.04 -2.40
N MET A 279 -1.94 18.10 -2.70
CA MET A 279 -2.42 17.84 -4.05
C MET A 279 -3.16 19.03 -4.67
N ASP A 280 -4.01 19.69 -3.89
CA ASP A 280 -4.84 20.83 -4.32
C ASP A 280 -4.11 22.18 -4.29
N LYS A 281 -2.82 22.20 -3.92
CA LYS A 281 -1.98 23.40 -3.79
C LYS A 281 -0.76 23.38 -4.71
N GLY A 282 -0.92 22.83 -5.91
CA GLY A 282 0.15 22.77 -6.91
C GLY A 282 0.77 24.13 -7.21
N GLY A 283 2.10 24.19 -7.30
CA GLY A 283 2.84 25.42 -7.62
C GLY A 283 2.92 26.48 -6.51
N LYS A 284 2.29 26.27 -5.33
CA LYS A 284 2.45 27.18 -4.19
C LYS A 284 3.87 27.12 -3.64
N PRO A 285 4.45 28.25 -3.16
CA PRO A 285 5.75 28.26 -2.53
C PRO A 285 5.85 27.23 -1.38
N GLY A 286 6.91 26.44 -1.36
CA GLY A 286 7.13 25.40 -0.36
C GLY A 286 6.46 24.06 -0.68
N ASN A 287 5.53 23.98 -1.65
CA ASN A 287 4.99 22.72 -2.14
C ASN A 287 5.87 22.16 -3.26
N TYR A 288 6.04 20.86 -3.31
CA TYR A 288 6.89 20.16 -4.28
C TYR A 288 6.20 18.88 -4.78
N THR A 289 6.65 18.36 -5.93
CA THR A 289 6.19 17.06 -6.41
C THR A 289 6.87 15.94 -5.64
N GLU A 290 6.08 15.02 -5.09
CA GLU A 290 6.57 13.99 -4.19
C GLU A 290 6.72 12.64 -4.91
N ALA A 291 7.93 12.09 -4.88
CA ALA A 291 8.25 10.84 -5.57
C ALA A 291 7.51 9.63 -4.97
N SER A 292 7.44 9.52 -3.64
CA SER A 292 6.76 8.40 -2.98
C SER A 292 5.28 8.35 -3.31
N ALA A 293 4.54 9.45 -3.14
CA ALA A 293 3.12 9.53 -3.49
C ALA A 293 2.89 9.22 -4.98
N SER A 294 3.76 9.76 -5.86
CA SER A 294 3.67 9.49 -7.29
C SER A 294 3.84 8.02 -7.63
N SER A 295 4.79 7.34 -6.99
CA SER A 295 5.00 5.90 -7.15
C SER A 295 3.80 5.08 -6.64
N MET A 296 3.20 5.48 -5.51
CA MET A 296 2.01 4.84 -4.94
C MET A 296 0.80 4.95 -5.87
N PHE A 297 0.55 6.13 -6.44
CA PHE A 297 -0.55 6.31 -7.39
C PHE A 297 -0.33 5.48 -8.66
N VAL A 298 0.90 5.48 -9.20
CA VAL A 298 1.24 4.65 -10.37
C VAL A 298 1.01 3.17 -10.08
N TYR A 299 1.47 2.68 -8.93
CA TYR A 299 1.24 1.31 -8.51
C TYR A 299 -0.25 0.98 -8.44
N ALA A 300 -1.03 1.80 -7.72
CA ALA A 300 -2.45 1.56 -7.51
C ALA A 300 -3.25 1.59 -8.83
N LEU A 301 -2.95 2.55 -9.70
CA LEU A 301 -3.61 2.69 -11.00
C LEU A 301 -3.23 1.53 -11.94
N ALA A 302 -1.95 1.22 -12.07
CA ALA A 302 -1.49 0.12 -12.91
C ALA A 302 -2.03 -1.24 -12.45
N LYS A 303 -2.01 -1.51 -11.13
CA LYS A 303 -2.60 -2.73 -10.56
C LYS A 303 -4.10 -2.76 -10.73
N GLY A 304 -4.78 -1.63 -10.50
CA GLY A 304 -6.24 -1.51 -10.66
C GLY A 304 -6.70 -1.83 -12.09
N VAL A 305 -6.01 -1.31 -13.11
CA VAL A 305 -6.29 -1.62 -14.52
C VAL A 305 -5.96 -3.07 -14.84
N ARG A 306 -4.79 -3.57 -14.45
CA ARG A 306 -4.36 -4.96 -14.71
C ARG A 306 -5.33 -5.98 -14.11
N MET A 307 -5.88 -5.71 -12.94
CA MET A 307 -6.82 -6.59 -12.24
C MET A 307 -8.28 -6.39 -12.67
N GLY A 308 -8.55 -5.45 -13.58
CA GLY A 308 -9.90 -5.13 -14.06
C GLY A 308 -10.77 -4.41 -13.03
N TYR A 309 -10.18 -3.76 -12.04
CA TYR A 309 -10.91 -2.93 -11.05
C TYR A 309 -11.14 -1.51 -11.56
N LEU A 310 -10.25 -1.02 -12.39
CA LEU A 310 -10.34 0.28 -13.05
C LEU A 310 -10.52 0.10 -14.56
N PRO A 311 -11.23 1.03 -15.24
CA PRO A 311 -11.39 0.97 -16.67
C PRO A 311 -10.04 1.17 -17.38
N GLN A 312 -9.86 0.47 -18.53
CA GLN A 312 -8.80 0.77 -19.48
C GLN A 312 -9.17 2.06 -20.21
N SER A 313 -8.73 3.20 -19.71
CA SER A 313 -8.76 4.45 -20.49
C SER A 313 -7.39 4.73 -21.07
N ASP A 314 -7.33 5.35 -22.25
CA ASP A 314 -6.06 5.74 -22.88
C ASP A 314 -5.26 6.70 -21.98
N GLU A 315 -5.93 7.45 -21.10
CA GLU A 315 -5.34 8.31 -20.08
C GLU A 315 -4.62 7.51 -18.97
N GLY A 316 -5.11 6.31 -18.61
CA GLY A 316 -4.45 5.42 -17.64
C GLY A 316 -3.10 4.87 -18.12
N VAL A 317 -2.90 4.77 -19.43
CA VAL A 317 -1.65 4.29 -20.05
C VAL A 317 -0.55 5.36 -20.00
N GLU A 318 -0.89 6.65 -20.03
CA GLU A 318 0.10 7.74 -19.91
C GLU A 318 0.73 7.81 -18.50
N ILE A 319 0.01 7.39 -17.47
CA ILE A 319 0.51 7.35 -16.10
C ILE A 319 1.68 6.36 -15.98
N GLY A 320 1.60 5.20 -16.60
CA GLY A 320 2.68 4.22 -16.68
C GLY A 320 3.92 4.74 -17.44
N ARG A 321 3.73 5.64 -18.42
CA ARG A 321 4.84 6.28 -19.16
C ARG A 321 5.53 7.38 -18.38
N ALA A 322 4.83 8.11 -17.52
CA ALA A 322 5.39 9.18 -16.70
C ALA A 322 6.32 8.64 -15.61
N SER A 323 6.00 7.49 -15.00
CA SER A 323 6.82 6.85 -13.98
C SER A 323 8.10 6.19 -14.54
N CYS A 324 8.08 5.74 -15.81
CA CYS A 324 9.24 5.14 -16.48
C CYS A 324 10.19 6.15 -17.13
N ARG A 325 9.85 7.44 -17.20
CA ARG A 325 10.74 8.47 -17.73
C ARG A 325 11.64 9.05 -16.63
N GLU A 326 12.83 8.41 -16.47
CA GLU A 326 14.12 8.95 -16.02
C GLU A 326 14.22 9.84 -14.74
N ARG A 327 13.14 10.26 -14.05
CA ARG A 327 13.25 11.23 -12.95
C ARG A 327 12.93 10.68 -11.56
N VAL A 328 12.32 9.52 -11.48
CA VAL A 328 12.02 8.86 -10.19
C VAL A 328 13.14 7.89 -9.78
N CYS A 329 14.02 7.53 -10.72
CA CYS A 329 15.13 6.58 -10.51
C CYS A 329 16.53 7.24 -10.56
N ARG A 330 16.64 8.56 -10.35
CA ARG A 330 17.95 9.23 -10.21
C ARG A 330 18.16 9.73 -8.80
#